data_a299c7d1b1385a52d0223c4984959dd7
#
_entry.id   a299c7d1b1385a52d0223c4984959dd7
#
_cell.length_a   1.000
_cell.length_b   1.000
_cell.length_c   1.000
_cell.angle_alpha   90.00
_cell.angle_beta   90.00
_cell.angle_gamma   90.00
#
_symmetry.space_group_name_H-M   'P 1'
#
loop_
_entity.id
_entity.type
_entity.pdbx_description
1 polymer ?
#
loop_
_entity_poly.entity_id
_entity_poly.type
_entity_poly.pdbx_seq_one_letter_code
_entity_poly.pdbx_strand_id
1 'polypeptide(L)'
;MEPLTWGLLLALGVWAALDGVSFGQFMVSRPLVTATVTGVVLGDPATGLILGLFLEVVHLGGIPAGAARLPEPGPAAIPATAAAVLFGGAGGLAFGAASGMVLAIVGGWTVVRQRRWQGRLVASVTQEGSPPQAVGRALGMALFLDGLRGALLVGLGILGVAALPAGWIDLWPLPLRDTYAVLFVLAALPAGSLLNGLPLKGERRWSFLAGGLALGIGAAVWGLL
;
A
#
# COMPACT_ATOMS: atom_id res chain seq x y z
N MET A 1 12.56 18.19 0.98
CA MET A 1 12.30 17.41 2.24
C MET A 1 13.57 17.42 3.08
N GLU A 2 13.44 17.65 4.39
CA GLU A 2 14.55 17.65 5.33
C GLU A 2 15.12 16.24 5.55
N PRO A 3 16.40 16.11 5.96
CA PRO A 3 17.02 14.80 6.20
C PRO A 3 16.29 13.93 7.23
N LEU A 4 15.71 14.55 8.28
CA LEU A 4 14.93 13.84 9.28
C LEU A 4 13.66 13.23 8.67
N THR A 5 12.94 13.97 7.84
CA THR A 5 11.75 13.49 7.13
C THR A 5 12.08 12.27 6.25
N TRP A 6 13.18 12.34 5.49
CA TRP A 6 13.67 11.20 4.72
C TRP A 6 13.95 9.99 5.61
N GLY A 7 14.65 10.19 6.72
CA GLY A 7 14.97 9.13 7.68
C GLY A 7 13.72 8.45 8.21
N LEU A 8 12.70 9.23 8.60
CA LEU A 8 11.43 8.71 9.12
C LEU A 8 10.66 7.91 8.07
N LEU A 9 10.57 8.40 6.82
CA LEU A 9 9.87 7.70 5.75
C LEU A 9 10.58 6.40 5.32
N LEU A 10 11.90 6.40 5.27
CA LEU A 10 12.67 5.19 5.00
C LEU A 10 12.53 4.17 6.13
N ALA A 11 12.58 4.61 7.40
CA ALA A 11 12.37 3.74 8.55
C ALA A 11 10.95 3.12 8.56
N LEU A 12 9.94 3.92 8.22
CA LEU A 12 8.57 3.43 8.05
C LEU A 12 8.49 2.41 6.92
N GLY A 13 9.20 2.64 5.80
CA GLY A 13 9.28 1.71 4.69
C GLY A 13 9.94 0.38 5.04
N VAL A 14 11.03 0.42 5.80
CA VAL A 14 11.68 -0.77 6.36
C VAL A 14 10.70 -1.54 7.24
N TRP A 15 10.06 -0.84 8.17
CA TRP A 15 9.10 -1.48 9.09
C TRP A 15 7.92 -2.08 8.34
N ALA A 16 7.29 -1.34 7.43
CA ALA A 16 6.16 -1.84 6.65
C ALA A 16 6.53 -3.08 5.80
N ALA A 17 7.73 -3.12 5.24
CA ALA A 17 8.20 -4.28 4.48
C ALA A 17 8.41 -5.50 5.37
N LEU A 18 9.01 -5.34 6.56
CA LEU A 18 9.21 -6.41 7.53
C LEU A 18 7.87 -6.92 8.09
N ASP A 19 6.98 -6.00 8.50
CA ASP A 19 5.68 -6.31 9.11
C ASP A 19 4.77 -7.08 8.14
N GLY A 20 4.84 -6.79 6.85
CA GLY A 20 3.99 -7.43 5.84
C GLY A 20 4.38 -8.87 5.52
N VAL A 21 5.67 -9.27 5.73
CA VAL A 21 6.21 -10.51 5.16
C VAL A 21 6.98 -11.36 6.17
N SER A 22 7.80 -10.73 7.04
CA SER A 22 8.91 -11.43 7.71
C SER A 22 8.89 -11.35 9.22
N PHE A 23 8.43 -10.26 9.80
CA PHE A 23 8.56 -10.02 11.23
C PHE A 23 7.46 -9.10 11.78
N GLY A 24 6.83 -9.52 12.85
CA GLY A 24 5.92 -8.70 13.65
C GLY A 24 4.45 -8.93 13.34
N GLN A 25 4.01 -8.63 12.13
CA GLN A 25 2.59 -8.70 11.71
C GLN A 25 1.66 -7.86 12.60
N PHE A 26 2.12 -6.65 12.98
CA PHE A 26 1.37 -5.70 13.80
C PHE A 26 0.39 -4.85 12.99
N MET A 27 0.18 -5.18 11.71
CA MET A 27 -0.64 -4.43 10.76
C MET A 27 -0.12 -3.02 10.42
N VAL A 28 1.14 -2.72 10.71
CA VAL A 28 1.79 -1.49 10.28
C VAL A 28 1.94 -1.44 8.76
N SER A 29 2.06 -2.60 8.12
CA SER A 29 2.10 -2.75 6.65
C SER A 29 0.77 -2.46 5.95
N ARG A 30 -0.29 -2.11 6.68
CA ARG A 30 -1.55 -1.72 6.08
C ARG A 30 -1.45 -0.33 5.44
N PRO A 31 -1.93 -0.16 4.19
CA PRO A 31 -1.93 1.13 3.51
C PRO A 31 -2.55 2.26 4.33
N LEU A 32 -3.65 1.96 5.03
CA LEU A 32 -4.29 2.91 5.93
C LEU A 32 -3.33 3.45 6.98
N VAL A 33 -2.50 2.60 7.57
CA VAL A 33 -1.53 2.99 8.60
C VAL A 33 -0.35 3.74 7.98
N THR A 34 0.31 3.15 6.99
CA THR A 34 1.51 3.73 6.40
C THR A 34 1.26 5.06 5.70
N ALA A 35 0.13 5.20 4.98
CA ALA A 35 -0.24 6.46 4.35
C ALA A 35 -0.58 7.54 5.39
N THR A 36 -1.37 7.20 6.43
CA THR A 36 -1.73 8.16 7.48
C THR A 36 -0.50 8.64 8.23
N VAL A 37 0.40 7.72 8.63
CA VAL A 37 1.66 8.09 9.30
C VAL A 37 2.53 8.95 8.38
N THR A 38 2.61 8.62 7.09
CA THR A 38 3.31 9.44 6.10
C THR A 38 2.72 10.85 6.01
N GLY A 39 1.38 10.96 5.97
CA GLY A 39 0.70 12.24 5.98
C GLY A 39 1.02 13.07 7.22
N VAL A 40 1.04 12.44 8.41
CA VAL A 40 1.45 13.10 9.66
C VAL A 40 2.90 13.61 9.57
N VAL A 41 3.82 12.80 9.09
CA VAL A 41 5.24 13.18 8.91
C VAL A 41 5.40 14.34 7.92
N LEU A 42 4.54 14.42 6.92
CA LEU A 42 4.56 15.47 5.88
C LEU A 42 3.68 16.68 6.20
N GLY A 43 2.94 16.66 7.32
CA GLY A 43 2.08 17.77 7.76
C GLY A 43 0.68 17.79 7.14
N ASP A 44 0.27 16.76 6.41
CA ASP A 44 -1.10 16.61 5.88
C ASP A 44 -1.66 15.20 6.16
N PRO A 45 -2.10 14.95 7.41
CA PRO A 45 -2.67 13.67 7.79
C PRO A 45 -4.00 13.35 7.09
N ALA A 46 -4.75 14.37 6.66
CA ALA A 46 -6.02 14.17 5.97
C ALA A 46 -5.82 13.52 4.59
N THR A 47 -4.91 14.05 3.79
CA THR A 47 -4.53 13.46 2.49
C THR A 47 -3.98 12.04 2.69
N GLY A 48 -3.15 11.81 3.73
CA GLY A 48 -2.63 10.49 4.07
C GLY A 48 -3.75 9.50 4.41
N LEU A 49 -4.72 9.91 5.22
CA LEU A 49 -5.86 9.06 5.60
C LEU A 49 -6.74 8.69 4.39
N ILE A 50 -7.08 9.66 3.56
CA ILE A 50 -7.91 9.45 2.38
C ILE A 50 -7.24 8.48 1.40
N LEU A 51 -5.97 8.71 1.12
CA LEU A 51 -5.21 7.85 0.22
C LEU A 51 -5.00 6.45 0.81
N GLY A 52 -4.76 6.38 2.11
CA GLY A 52 -4.65 5.13 2.84
C GLY A 52 -5.93 4.31 2.79
N LEU A 53 -7.09 4.93 3.00
CA LEU A 53 -8.40 4.30 2.85
C LEU A 53 -8.62 3.78 1.43
N PHE A 54 -8.33 4.58 0.43
CA PHE A 54 -8.43 4.17 -0.97
C PHE A 54 -7.59 2.93 -1.26
N LEU A 55 -6.29 2.98 -0.95
CA LEU A 55 -5.36 1.87 -1.20
C LEU A 55 -5.70 0.64 -0.36
N GLU A 56 -6.18 0.80 0.87
CA GLU A 56 -6.63 -0.31 1.72
C GLU A 56 -7.80 -1.04 1.06
N VAL A 57 -8.84 -0.31 0.65
CA VAL A 57 -10.05 -0.91 0.05
C VAL A 57 -9.74 -1.58 -1.29
N VAL A 58 -8.92 -0.95 -2.14
CA VAL A 58 -8.49 -1.52 -3.42
C VAL A 58 -7.78 -2.87 -3.24
N HIS A 59 -6.99 -3.01 -2.17
CA HIS A 59 -6.19 -4.21 -1.94
C HIS A 59 -6.80 -5.18 -0.91
N LEU A 60 -8.02 -4.91 -0.41
CA LEU A 60 -8.67 -5.71 0.63
C LEU A 60 -8.88 -7.18 0.23
N GLY A 61 -9.07 -7.44 -1.06
CA GLY A 61 -9.28 -8.79 -1.61
C GLY A 61 -8.03 -9.66 -1.73
N GLY A 62 -6.87 -9.09 -1.47
CA GLY A 62 -5.60 -9.79 -1.55
C GLY A 62 -5.33 -10.69 -0.35
N ILE A 63 -5.75 -11.97 -0.42
CA ILE A 63 -5.40 -12.94 0.61
C ILE A 63 -4.06 -13.60 0.23
N PRO A 64 -3.01 -13.49 1.06
CA PRO A 64 -1.72 -14.12 0.80
C PRO A 64 -1.80 -15.64 1.04
N ALA A 65 -2.40 -16.37 0.12
CA ALA A 65 -2.50 -17.82 0.17
C ALA A 65 -1.50 -18.46 -0.81
N GLY A 66 -0.63 -19.31 -0.30
CA GLY A 66 0.33 -20.07 -1.10
C GLY A 66 1.37 -19.20 -1.82
N ALA A 67 1.66 -19.52 -3.08
CA ALA A 67 2.62 -18.79 -3.92
C ALA A 67 2.00 -17.61 -4.69
N ALA A 68 0.88 -17.05 -4.23
CA ALA A 68 0.20 -15.96 -4.90
C ALA A 68 1.10 -14.73 -5.01
N ARG A 69 1.06 -14.11 -6.20
CA ARG A 69 1.71 -12.82 -6.45
C ARG A 69 0.72 -11.73 -6.07
N LEU A 70 0.89 -11.17 -4.89
CA LEU A 70 0.04 -10.07 -4.43
C LEU A 70 0.80 -8.76 -4.52
N PRO A 71 0.10 -7.66 -4.83
CA PRO A 71 0.64 -6.33 -4.64
C PRO A 71 1.10 -6.12 -3.20
N GLU A 72 2.05 -5.22 -2.98
CA GLU A 72 2.56 -4.83 -1.66
C GLU A 72 2.18 -3.37 -1.38
N PRO A 73 0.95 -3.10 -0.97
CA PRO A 73 0.44 -1.74 -0.88
C PRO A 73 0.98 -0.94 0.31
N GLY A 74 1.42 -1.59 1.39
CA GLY A 74 1.89 -0.91 2.59
C GLY A 74 3.10 -0.01 2.33
N PRO A 75 4.26 -0.55 1.94
CA PRO A 75 5.41 0.27 1.58
C PRO A 75 5.13 1.21 0.39
N ALA A 76 4.30 0.80 -0.58
CA ALA A 76 3.93 1.62 -1.75
C ALA A 76 3.08 2.84 -1.38
N ALA A 77 2.30 2.77 -0.31
CA ALA A 77 1.48 3.89 0.15
C ALA A 77 2.32 5.09 0.65
N ILE A 78 3.57 4.87 1.06
CA ILE A 78 4.46 5.92 1.54
C ILE A 78 4.82 6.90 0.40
N PRO A 79 5.46 6.47 -0.71
CA PRO A 79 5.74 7.37 -1.83
C PRO A 79 4.47 7.89 -2.51
N ALA A 80 3.38 7.11 -2.51
CA ALA A 80 2.08 7.55 -3.01
C ALA A 80 1.54 8.75 -2.22
N THR A 81 1.60 8.69 -0.90
CA THR A 81 1.19 9.80 -0.02
C THR A 81 2.14 10.98 -0.16
N ALA A 82 3.44 10.73 -0.25
CA ALA A 82 4.40 11.80 -0.50
C ALA A 82 4.09 12.54 -1.82
N ALA A 83 3.72 11.82 -2.87
CA ALA A 83 3.27 12.39 -4.13
C ALA A 83 2.03 13.28 -3.94
N ALA A 84 0.99 12.74 -3.30
CA ALA A 84 -0.26 13.45 -3.08
C ALA A 84 -0.08 14.75 -2.29
N VAL A 85 0.76 14.71 -1.23
CA VAL A 85 1.04 15.88 -0.38
C VAL A 85 1.94 16.89 -1.08
N LEU A 86 3.01 16.44 -1.75
CA LEU A 86 3.97 17.33 -2.41
C LEU A 86 3.36 18.10 -3.58
N PHE A 87 2.52 17.45 -4.35
CA PHE A 87 1.87 18.09 -5.50
C PHE A 87 0.56 18.80 -5.11
N GLY A 88 -0.11 18.30 -4.07
CA GLY A 88 -1.34 18.90 -3.56
C GLY A 88 -2.55 18.83 -4.50
N GLY A 89 -3.69 19.25 -4.00
CA GLY A 89 -4.92 19.37 -4.79
C GLY A 89 -5.45 18.06 -5.38
N ALA A 90 -6.35 18.20 -6.35
CA ALA A 90 -6.99 17.08 -7.03
C ALA A 90 -6.03 16.23 -7.85
N GLY A 91 -5.14 16.89 -8.59
CA GLY A 91 -4.13 16.22 -9.41
C GLY A 91 -3.12 15.45 -8.57
N GLY A 92 -2.64 16.02 -7.46
CA GLY A 92 -1.73 15.35 -6.54
C GLY A 92 -2.36 14.11 -5.92
N LEU A 93 -3.64 14.19 -5.50
CA LEU A 93 -4.36 13.05 -4.95
C LEU A 93 -4.55 11.92 -5.98
N ALA A 94 -4.98 12.27 -7.21
CA ALA A 94 -5.16 11.31 -8.29
C ALA A 94 -3.84 10.62 -8.67
N PHE A 95 -2.76 11.41 -8.77
CA PHE A 95 -1.44 10.90 -9.08
C PHE A 95 -0.90 10.02 -7.94
N GLY A 96 -1.09 10.42 -6.67
CA GLY A 96 -0.75 9.60 -5.51
C GLY A 96 -1.46 8.25 -5.54
N ALA A 97 -2.76 8.23 -5.82
CA ALA A 97 -3.54 7.01 -5.95
C ALA A 97 -3.01 6.09 -7.07
N ALA A 98 -2.79 6.64 -8.26
CA ALA A 98 -2.27 5.90 -9.41
C ALA A 98 -0.86 5.35 -9.16
N SER A 99 0.05 6.19 -8.64
CA SER A 99 1.42 5.78 -8.32
C SER A 99 1.46 4.72 -7.23
N GLY A 100 0.59 4.81 -6.21
CA GLY A 100 0.46 3.80 -5.16
C GLY A 100 0.06 2.43 -5.71
N MET A 101 -0.89 2.37 -6.64
CA MET A 101 -1.27 1.12 -7.30
C MET A 101 -0.12 0.52 -8.11
N VAL A 102 0.59 1.33 -8.90
CA VAL A 102 1.74 0.88 -9.70
C VAL A 102 2.88 0.38 -8.79
N LEU A 103 3.22 1.16 -7.76
CA LEU A 103 4.29 0.81 -6.82
C LEU A 103 3.94 -0.43 -5.99
N ALA A 104 2.66 -0.65 -5.67
CA ALA A 104 2.23 -1.88 -5.00
C ALA A 104 2.48 -3.12 -5.88
N ILE A 105 2.20 -3.03 -7.18
CA ILE A 105 2.49 -4.11 -8.14
C ILE A 105 4.01 -4.35 -8.23
N VAL A 106 4.81 -3.30 -8.36
CA VAL A 106 6.27 -3.38 -8.39
C VAL A 106 6.79 -3.99 -7.09
N GLY A 107 6.28 -3.55 -5.93
CA GLY A 107 6.59 -4.11 -4.62
C GLY A 107 6.35 -5.63 -4.57
N GLY A 108 5.17 -6.07 -4.99
CA GLY A 108 4.82 -7.48 -5.06
C GLY A 108 5.76 -8.31 -5.95
N TRP A 109 6.22 -7.76 -7.08
CA TRP A 109 7.21 -8.42 -7.92
C TRP A 109 8.56 -8.57 -7.22
N THR A 110 9.00 -7.54 -6.51
CA THR A 110 10.25 -7.59 -5.74
C THR A 110 10.18 -8.61 -4.61
N VAL A 111 9.05 -8.72 -3.89
CA VAL A 111 8.79 -9.75 -2.87
C VAL A 111 8.94 -11.16 -3.44
N VAL A 112 8.28 -11.44 -4.57
CA VAL A 112 8.34 -12.77 -5.20
C VAL A 112 9.77 -13.13 -5.61
N ARG A 113 10.50 -12.16 -6.18
CA ARG A 113 11.90 -12.37 -6.58
C ARG A 113 12.80 -12.66 -5.37
N GLN A 114 12.60 -11.90 -4.31
CA GLN A 114 13.35 -12.04 -3.07
C GLN A 114 13.06 -13.37 -2.37
N ARG A 115 11.80 -13.80 -2.28
CA ARG A 115 11.42 -15.11 -1.72
C ARG A 115 12.11 -16.27 -2.43
N ARG A 116 12.24 -16.20 -3.75
CA ARG A 116 12.97 -17.22 -4.53
C ARG A 116 14.45 -17.27 -4.15
N TRP A 117 15.06 -16.11 -3.92
CA TRP A 117 16.44 -16.02 -3.50
C TRP A 117 16.64 -16.50 -2.06
N GLN A 118 15.76 -16.10 -1.14
CA GLN A 118 15.74 -16.57 0.24
C GLN A 118 15.54 -18.08 0.34
N GLY A 119 14.71 -18.67 -0.52
CA GLY A 119 14.55 -20.13 -0.60
C GLY A 119 15.86 -20.86 -0.93
N ARG A 120 16.71 -20.29 -1.81
CA ARG A 120 18.04 -20.85 -2.08
C ARG A 120 18.99 -20.71 -0.89
N LEU A 121 18.91 -19.56 -0.18
CA LEU A 121 19.71 -19.32 1.02
C LEU A 121 19.32 -20.31 2.12
N VAL A 122 18.04 -20.53 2.36
CA VAL A 122 17.56 -21.52 3.34
C VAL A 122 18.02 -22.93 2.96
N ALA A 123 17.86 -23.33 1.70
CA ALA A 123 18.30 -24.65 1.22
C ALA A 123 19.81 -24.91 1.45
N SER A 124 20.63 -23.85 1.41
CA SER A 124 22.07 -23.97 1.65
C SER A 124 22.46 -24.23 3.12
N VAL A 125 21.57 -23.86 4.07
CA VAL A 125 21.83 -23.96 5.53
C VAL A 125 20.98 -25.02 6.23
N THR A 126 20.09 -25.70 5.51
CA THR A 126 19.25 -26.79 6.05
C THR A 126 19.77 -28.17 5.71
N GLN A 127 21.00 -28.27 5.18
CA GLN A 127 21.64 -29.56 4.94
C GLN A 127 22.01 -30.23 6.25
N GLU A 128 21.99 -31.57 6.26
CA GLU A 128 22.39 -32.35 7.44
C GLU A 128 23.80 -31.95 7.91
N GLY A 129 23.93 -31.64 9.21
CA GLY A 129 25.20 -31.21 9.81
C GLY A 129 25.46 -29.69 9.78
N SER A 130 24.54 -28.88 9.25
CA SER A 130 24.68 -27.41 9.29
C SER A 130 24.65 -26.91 10.75
N PRO A 131 25.60 -26.03 11.14
CA PRO A 131 25.65 -25.51 12.51
C PRO A 131 24.46 -24.55 12.76
N PRO A 132 23.88 -24.52 13.98
CA PRO A 132 22.75 -23.64 14.32
C PRO A 132 23.02 -22.16 14.03
N GLN A 133 24.28 -21.71 14.14
CA GLN A 133 24.69 -20.34 13.83
C GLN A 133 24.52 -19.99 12.33
N ALA A 134 24.57 -20.97 11.42
CA ALA A 134 24.34 -20.75 10.00
C ALA A 134 22.89 -20.37 9.74
N VAL A 135 21.94 -21.01 10.42
CA VAL A 135 20.52 -20.70 10.33
C VAL A 135 20.24 -19.28 10.85
N GLY A 136 20.81 -18.92 12.01
CA GLY A 136 20.67 -17.56 12.57
C GLY A 136 21.21 -16.46 11.63
N ARG A 137 22.37 -16.69 10.99
CA ARG A 137 22.94 -15.77 10.00
C ARG A 137 22.08 -15.67 8.74
N ALA A 138 21.54 -16.78 8.25
CA ALA A 138 20.65 -16.78 7.09
C ALA A 138 19.36 -16.02 7.37
N LEU A 139 18.77 -16.20 8.57
CA LEU A 139 17.60 -15.43 9.00
C LEU A 139 17.90 -13.94 9.10
N GLY A 140 18.99 -13.55 9.76
CA GLY A 140 19.41 -12.14 9.86
C GLY A 140 19.61 -11.50 8.49
N MET A 141 20.24 -12.22 7.55
CA MET A 141 20.41 -11.76 6.17
C MET A 141 19.07 -11.62 5.44
N ALA A 142 18.14 -12.57 5.63
CA ALA A 142 16.81 -12.49 5.03
C ALA A 142 16.04 -11.26 5.53
N LEU A 143 16.03 -11.00 6.83
CA LEU A 143 15.39 -9.82 7.42
C LEU A 143 16.05 -8.51 6.96
N PHE A 144 17.38 -8.46 6.94
CA PHE A 144 18.11 -7.30 6.44
C PHE A 144 17.73 -6.97 4.99
N LEU A 145 17.65 -7.97 4.12
CA LEU A 145 17.27 -7.78 2.73
C LEU A 145 15.81 -7.36 2.55
N ASP A 146 14.90 -7.87 3.38
CA ASP A 146 13.51 -7.41 3.38
C ASP A 146 13.41 -5.92 3.77
N GLY A 147 14.12 -5.51 4.82
CA GLY A 147 14.19 -4.11 5.22
C GLY A 147 14.81 -3.22 4.14
N LEU A 148 15.96 -3.65 3.58
CA LEU A 148 16.64 -2.93 2.49
C LEU A 148 15.72 -2.76 1.27
N ARG A 149 15.00 -3.81 0.89
CA ARG A 149 14.02 -3.76 -0.20
C ARG A 149 12.92 -2.74 0.08
N GLY A 150 12.38 -2.71 1.31
CA GLY A 150 11.40 -1.70 1.72
C GLY A 150 11.95 -0.28 1.62
N ALA A 151 13.15 -0.04 2.12
CA ALA A 151 13.82 1.25 2.02
C ALA A 151 14.05 1.67 0.55
N LEU A 152 14.46 0.75 -0.30
CA LEU A 152 14.66 1.01 -1.74
C LEU A 152 13.35 1.31 -2.45
N LEU A 153 12.29 0.56 -2.18
CA LEU A 153 10.98 0.81 -2.79
C LEU A 153 10.47 2.21 -2.43
N VAL A 154 10.57 2.58 -1.16
CA VAL A 154 10.15 3.91 -0.68
C VAL A 154 11.07 5.00 -1.21
N GLY A 155 12.38 4.85 -1.07
CA GLY A 155 13.36 5.86 -1.49
C GLY A 155 13.29 6.12 -3.00
N LEU A 156 13.34 5.07 -3.81
CA LEU A 156 13.23 5.19 -5.28
C LEU A 156 11.83 5.66 -5.70
N GLY A 157 10.78 5.26 -5.00
CA GLY A 157 9.43 5.74 -5.23
C GLY A 157 9.30 7.24 -5.01
N ILE A 158 9.81 7.77 -3.90
CA ILE A 158 9.78 9.22 -3.60
C ILE A 158 10.67 9.99 -4.60
N LEU A 159 11.86 9.48 -4.91
CA LEU A 159 12.74 10.12 -5.91
C LEU A 159 12.10 10.12 -7.30
N GLY A 160 11.46 9.03 -7.70
CA GLY A 160 10.75 8.94 -8.97
C GLY A 160 9.61 9.95 -9.06
N VAL A 161 8.83 10.10 -7.97
CA VAL A 161 7.79 11.11 -7.87
C VAL A 161 8.37 12.53 -7.96
N ALA A 162 9.43 12.81 -7.20
CA ALA A 162 10.06 14.13 -7.17
C ALA A 162 10.73 14.53 -8.50
N ALA A 163 11.09 13.55 -9.33
CA ALA A 163 11.68 13.77 -10.65
C ALA A 163 10.66 14.12 -11.74
N LEU A 164 9.36 13.96 -11.46
CA LEU A 164 8.31 14.26 -12.45
C LEU A 164 8.08 15.76 -12.57
N PRO A 165 7.86 16.27 -13.80
CA PRO A 165 7.50 17.65 -14.00
C PRO A 165 6.18 17.99 -13.32
N ALA A 166 6.15 19.04 -12.51
CA ALA A 166 4.93 19.47 -11.81
C ALA A 166 3.74 19.73 -12.75
N GLY A 167 3.99 20.21 -13.95
CA GLY A 167 2.96 20.46 -14.96
C GLY A 167 2.17 19.22 -15.41
N TRP A 168 2.61 18.01 -15.12
CA TRP A 168 1.81 16.80 -15.40
C TRP A 168 0.56 16.70 -14.53
N ILE A 169 0.61 17.27 -13.35
CA ILE A 169 -0.48 17.22 -12.37
C ILE A 169 -1.57 18.22 -12.74
N ASP A 170 -1.18 19.33 -13.38
CA ASP A 170 -2.12 20.32 -13.90
C ASP A 170 -2.95 19.78 -15.08
N LEU A 171 -2.52 18.66 -15.69
CA LEU A 171 -3.30 17.96 -16.72
C LEU A 171 -4.50 17.20 -16.17
N TRP A 172 -4.61 17.03 -14.85
CA TRP A 172 -5.77 16.37 -14.24
C TRP A 172 -7.00 17.28 -14.37
N PRO A 173 -8.05 16.85 -15.09
CA PRO A 173 -9.13 17.75 -15.48
C PRO A 173 -10.23 17.90 -14.44
N LEU A 174 -10.22 17.05 -13.39
CA LEU A 174 -11.33 16.98 -12.44
C LEU A 174 -11.07 17.85 -11.20
N PRO A 175 -12.09 18.54 -10.68
CA PRO A 175 -12.01 19.20 -9.39
C PRO A 175 -11.90 18.18 -8.25
N LEU A 176 -11.52 18.64 -7.07
CA LEU A 176 -11.26 17.77 -5.92
C LEU A 176 -12.45 16.88 -5.56
N ARG A 177 -13.67 17.42 -5.59
CA ARG A 177 -14.90 16.68 -5.33
C ARG A 177 -15.08 15.49 -6.27
N ASP A 178 -14.89 15.71 -7.57
CA ASP A 178 -15.08 14.66 -8.57
C ASP A 178 -13.93 13.66 -8.53
N THR A 179 -12.72 14.10 -8.15
CA THR A 179 -11.58 13.21 -7.87
C THR A 179 -11.90 12.25 -6.73
N TYR A 180 -12.48 12.71 -5.62
CA TYR A 180 -12.95 11.82 -4.55
C TYR A 180 -13.99 10.82 -5.05
N ALA A 181 -14.95 11.27 -5.86
CA ALA A 181 -15.96 10.38 -6.44
C ALA A 181 -15.33 9.28 -7.31
N VAL A 182 -14.35 9.62 -8.14
CA VAL A 182 -13.61 8.64 -8.95
C VAL A 182 -12.86 7.65 -8.08
N LEU A 183 -12.13 8.11 -7.05
CA LEU A 183 -11.42 7.22 -6.13
C LEU A 183 -12.39 6.29 -5.38
N PHE A 184 -13.55 6.81 -4.95
CA PHE A 184 -14.57 6.01 -4.30
C PHE A 184 -15.12 4.92 -5.21
N VAL A 185 -15.44 5.25 -6.47
CA VAL A 185 -15.91 4.28 -7.47
C VAL A 185 -14.84 3.21 -7.75
N LEU A 186 -13.59 3.63 -7.93
CA LEU A 186 -12.49 2.70 -8.16
C LEU A 186 -12.26 1.76 -6.97
N ALA A 187 -12.42 2.24 -5.73
CA ALA A 187 -12.32 1.42 -4.54
C ALA A 187 -13.52 0.47 -4.38
N ALA A 188 -14.72 0.89 -4.80
CA ALA A 188 -15.93 0.07 -4.71
C ALA A 188 -15.88 -1.19 -5.60
N LEU A 189 -15.17 -1.14 -6.74
CA LEU A 189 -15.07 -2.27 -7.67
C LEU A 189 -14.45 -3.53 -7.04
N PRO A 190 -13.23 -3.49 -6.46
CA PRO A 190 -12.65 -4.64 -5.78
C PRO A 190 -13.42 -5.01 -4.50
N ALA A 191 -13.96 -4.05 -3.76
CA ALA A 191 -14.82 -4.33 -2.61
C ALA A 191 -16.07 -5.13 -3.02
N GLY A 192 -16.70 -4.76 -4.14
CA GLY A 192 -17.82 -5.52 -4.72
C GLY A 192 -17.45 -6.95 -5.12
N SER A 193 -16.23 -7.18 -5.61
CA SER A 193 -15.75 -8.51 -5.95
C SER A 193 -15.59 -9.42 -4.73
N LEU A 194 -15.24 -8.86 -3.56
CA LEU A 194 -15.16 -9.61 -2.29
C LEU A 194 -16.53 -10.16 -1.87
N LEU A 195 -17.60 -9.39 -2.10
CA LEU A 195 -18.97 -9.84 -1.83
C LEU A 195 -19.34 -11.07 -2.67
N ASN A 196 -18.75 -11.25 -3.85
CA ASN A 196 -18.93 -12.43 -4.68
C ASN A 196 -18.27 -13.68 -4.09
N GLY A 197 -17.18 -13.54 -3.35
CA GLY A 197 -16.48 -14.63 -2.68
C GLY A 197 -17.10 -15.05 -1.34
N LEU A 198 -18.00 -14.24 -0.78
CA LEU A 198 -18.68 -14.60 0.46
C LEU A 198 -19.74 -15.68 0.21
N PRO A 199 -19.88 -16.69 1.10
CA PRO A 199 -20.89 -17.76 0.97
C PRO A 199 -22.30 -17.26 1.30
N LEU A 200 -22.63 -16.04 0.88
CA LEU A 200 -23.95 -15.44 1.06
C LEU A 200 -24.87 -15.94 -0.05
N LYS A 201 -25.83 -16.79 0.31
CA LYS A 201 -26.83 -17.32 -0.65
C LYS A 201 -27.99 -16.33 -0.81
N GLY A 202 -28.39 -16.10 -2.08
CA GLY A 202 -29.66 -15.49 -2.45
C GLY A 202 -29.87 -14.04 -1.99
N GLU A 203 -30.99 -13.78 -1.32
CA GLU A 203 -31.46 -12.43 -0.98
C GLU A 203 -30.54 -11.61 -0.07
N ARG A 204 -29.77 -12.26 0.81
CA ARG A 204 -28.86 -11.56 1.74
C ARG A 204 -27.78 -10.76 1.01
N ARG A 205 -27.32 -11.23 -0.14
CA ARG A 205 -26.32 -10.50 -0.94
C ARG A 205 -26.85 -9.16 -1.43
N TRP A 206 -28.08 -9.18 -1.92
CA TRP A 206 -28.76 -7.97 -2.38
C TRP A 206 -29.09 -7.00 -1.24
N SER A 207 -29.39 -7.53 -0.04
CA SER A 207 -29.64 -6.70 1.14
C SER A 207 -28.38 -5.93 1.56
N PHE A 208 -27.18 -6.53 1.54
CA PHE A 208 -25.94 -5.83 1.84
C PHE A 208 -25.58 -4.77 0.80
N LEU A 209 -25.80 -5.09 -0.50
CA LEU A 209 -25.61 -4.12 -1.57
C LEU A 209 -26.58 -2.94 -1.44
N ALA A 210 -27.85 -3.21 -1.21
CA ALA A 210 -28.89 -2.19 -1.02
C ALA A 210 -28.60 -1.34 0.23
N GLY A 211 -28.18 -1.94 1.35
CA GLY A 211 -27.79 -1.24 2.57
C GLY A 211 -26.61 -0.33 2.35
N GLY A 212 -25.55 -0.82 1.69
CA GLY A 212 -24.38 0.00 1.35
C GLY A 212 -24.71 1.17 0.43
N LEU A 213 -25.57 0.92 -0.59
CA LEU A 213 -26.04 1.96 -1.51
C LEU A 213 -26.88 3.02 -0.77
N ALA A 214 -27.78 2.60 0.11
CA ALA A 214 -28.61 3.49 0.91
C ALA A 214 -27.80 4.36 1.85
N LEU A 215 -26.76 3.78 2.51
CA LEU A 215 -25.83 4.54 3.36
C LEU A 215 -25.00 5.53 2.54
N GLY A 216 -24.52 5.13 1.35
CA GLY A 216 -23.77 6.01 0.46
C GLY A 216 -24.60 7.17 -0.05
N ILE A 217 -25.83 6.91 -0.50
CA ILE A 217 -26.77 7.97 -0.92
C ILE A 217 -27.13 8.87 0.27
N GLY A 218 -27.40 8.31 1.45
CA GLY A 218 -27.71 9.07 2.65
C GLY A 218 -26.56 10.02 3.04
N ALA A 219 -25.32 9.54 2.99
CA ALA A 219 -24.13 10.36 3.23
C ALA A 219 -23.96 11.49 2.20
N ALA A 220 -24.20 11.19 0.93
CA ALA A 220 -24.13 12.18 -0.14
C ALA A 220 -25.22 13.26 -0.02
N VAL A 221 -26.46 12.86 0.31
CA VAL A 221 -27.57 13.79 0.49
C VAL A 221 -27.39 14.69 1.72
N TRP A 222 -26.79 14.18 2.79
CA TRP A 222 -26.52 14.97 4.01
C TRP A 222 -25.24 15.81 3.92
N GLY A 223 -24.56 15.84 2.78
CA GLY A 223 -23.39 16.68 2.60
C GLY A 223 -22.15 16.21 3.40
N LEU A 224 -22.11 14.94 3.77
CA LEU A 224 -20.98 14.29 4.45
C LEU A 224 -19.89 13.83 3.46
N LEU A 225 -20.18 13.91 2.18
CA LEU A 225 -19.29 13.73 1.02
C LEU A 225 -19.30 15.04 0.23
#